data_2c8293a102e5c2c1820a85e172e8d68b
#
_entry.id   2c8293a102e5c2c1820a85e172e8d68b
#
_cell.length_a   1.000
_cell.length_b   1.000
_cell.length_c   1.000
_cell.angle_alpha   90.00
_cell.angle_beta   90.00
_cell.angle_gamma   90.00
#
_symmetry.space_group_name_H-M   'P 1'
#
loop_
_entity.id
_entity.type
_entity.pdbx_description
1 polymer ?
#
loop_
_entity_poly.entity_id
_entity_poly.type
_entity_poly.pdbx_seq_one_letter_code
_entity_poly.pdbx_strand_id
1 'polypeptide(L)'
;VFKKMDAIANAVSDSCEPAIIPDITLQTVDGKTVIVVEVSEGRQRPYYIKALGRDGGVYVRVAGTTRLADEYMIKELLFEGSNRYYDQALCTGLNVTDEDIDVLCKAMKEQAVKNARTEEQKAAIKDVGRQQLRSWGILIERDGKDYPSNAFAILTGNGGLHVATQCGVFKGTTKAVFVDRREYTGPLWEQIDEAFQFVLRNIHLGAAIVGIYRQDVYEIPPDAIRELIINAMVHRSYLDHGTIQVAVYDNRLEITSPGKLPMGQTMERMKEGYSKIRNEALAHAFAYMNLIEHWGSGIPRIIDKVKAAGLREPEFIGGEVDLRINIYRGQVDGTVDLNNAIKVPDKTEKMPDTMKKMPDSDNEVPDTIEKMPDSEQEQQIYKYVLENGSITTAETVEILDVKHRRARAVLLNMVKDGYLIKEGAARSTIYVKNTEGR
;
A
#
# COMPACT_ATOMS: atom_id res chain seq x y z
N VAL A 1 36.20 -25.53 -32.95
CA VAL A 1 35.34 -24.90 -31.92
C VAL A 1 34.69 -23.65 -32.51
N PHE A 2 35.44 -22.74 -33.14
CA PHE A 2 34.90 -21.45 -33.66
C PHE A 2 33.73 -21.65 -34.68
N LYS A 3 33.85 -22.58 -35.65
CA LYS A 3 32.75 -22.89 -36.57
C LYS A 3 31.47 -23.33 -35.88
N LYS A 4 31.58 -23.95 -34.70
CA LYS A 4 30.38 -24.34 -33.91
C LYS A 4 29.81 -23.12 -33.18
N MET A 5 30.63 -22.20 -32.72
CA MET A 5 30.18 -20.94 -32.10
C MET A 5 29.42 -20.09 -33.13
N ASP A 6 29.99 -19.93 -34.33
CA ASP A 6 29.32 -19.21 -35.44
C ASP A 6 27.97 -19.86 -35.81
N ALA A 7 27.95 -21.20 -35.91
CA ALA A 7 26.71 -21.92 -36.20
C ALA A 7 25.64 -21.75 -35.13
N ILE A 8 26.01 -21.70 -33.84
CA ILE A 8 25.10 -21.46 -32.73
C ILE A 8 24.58 -20.00 -32.79
N ALA A 9 25.50 -19.02 -32.97
CA ALA A 9 25.13 -17.61 -33.07
C ALA A 9 24.09 -17.39 -34.19
N ASN A 10 24.41 -17.88 -35.39
CA ASN A 10 23.54 -17.75 -36.55
C ASN A 10 22.18 -18.48 -36.35
N ALA A 11 22.22 -19.72 -35.82
CA ALA A 11 20.99 -20.47 -35.56
C ALA A 11 20.05 -19.74 -34.60
N VAL A 12 20.58 -19.11 -33.53
CA VAL A 12 19.77 -18.34 -32.58
C VAL A 12 19.28 -17.04 -33.20
N SER A 13 20.17 -16.29 -33.84
CA SER A 13 19.87 -14.96 -34.40
C SER A 13 18.87 -15.05 -35.55
N ASP A 14 19.05 -16.01 -36.48
CA ASP A 14 18.23 -16.15 -37.69
C ASP A 14 16.86 -16.77 -37.40
N SER A 15 16.77 -17.60 -36.34
CA SER A 15 15.54 -18.31 -36.01
C SER A 15 14.57 -17.51 -35.16
N CYS A 16 15.02 -16.43 -34.53
CA CYS A 16 14.21 -15.62 -33.61
C CYS A 16 13.84 -14.26 -34.21
N GLU A 17 12.65 -13.79 -33.85
CA GLU A 17 12.20 -12.43 -34.13
C GLU A 17 11.55 -11.83 -32.86
N PRO A 18 11.96 -10.61 -32.42
CA PRO A 18 13.16 -9.91 -32.84
C PRO A 18 14.44 -10.75 -32.72
N ALA A 19 15.47 -10.39 -33.50
CA ALA A 19 16.73 -11.16 -33.50
C ALA A 19 17.37 -11.17 -32.08
N ILE A 20 17.79 -12.33 -31.65
CA ILE A 20 18.52 -12.52 -30.39
C ILE A 20 20.01 -12.65 -30.71
N ILE A 21 20.82 -11.79 -30.12
CA ILE A 21 22.26 -11.85 -30.24
C ILE A 21 22.83 -12.46 -28.95
N PRO A 22 23.21 -13.76 -28.97
CA PRO A 22 23.79 -14.39 -27.79
C PRO A 22 25.25 -13.97 -27.61
N ASP A 23 25.70 -13.88 -26.37
CA ASP A 23 27.12 -13.81 -26.05
C ASP A 23 27.69 -15.22 -25.92
N ILE A 24 28.71 -15.52 -26.72
CA ILE A 24 29.26 -16.89 -26.82
C ILE A 24 30.72 -16.87 -26.45
N THR A 25 31.07 -17.55 -25.37
CA THR A 25 32.43 -17.62 -24.83
C THR A 25 32.89 -19.07 -24.69
N LEU A 26 34.21 -19.24 -24.61
CA LEU A 26 34.82 -20.54 -24.32
C LEU A 26 35.32 -20.55 -22.88
N GLN A 27 34.96 -21.59 -22.15
CA GLN A 27 35.45 -21.81 -20.78
C GLN A 27 36.05 -23.21 -20.66
N THR A 28 37.00 -23.38 -19.75
CA THR A 28 37.55 -24.68 -19.42
C THR A 28 37.01 -25.13 -18.06
N VAL A 29 36.30 -26.24 -18.07
CA VAL A 29 35.74 -26.86 -16.86
C VAL A 29 36.26 -28.28 -16.79
N ASP A 30 36.93 -28.66 -15.71
CA ASP A 30 37.53 -30.00 -15.50
C ASP A 30 38.41 -30.45 -16.67
N GLY A 31 39.23 -29.53 -17.21
CA GLY A 31 40.16 -29.80 -18.32
C GLY A 31 39.45 -29.98 -19.70
N LYS A 32 38.14 -29.76 -19.80
CA LYS A 32 37.39 -29.81 -21.05
C LYS A 32 36.99 -28.41 -21.48
N THR A 33 37.13 -28.10 -22.76
CA THR A 33 36.62 -26.84 -23.32
C THR A 33 35.14 -26.95 -23.59
N VAL A 34 34.35 -26.04 -22.97
CA VAL A 34 32.91 -25.91 -23.15
C VAL A 34 32.60 -24.59 -23.84
N ILE A 35 31.53 -24.57 -24.64
CA ILE A 35 30.97 -23.35 -25.22
C ILE A 35 29.86 -22.88 -24.24
N VAL A 36 30.02 -21.66 -23.72
CA VAL A 36 29.02 -21.01 -22.88
C VAL A 36 28.28 -20.02 -23.77
N VAL A 37 26.94 -20.17 -23.79
CA VAL A 37 26.03 -19.30 -24.52
C VAL A 37 25.20 -18.52 -23.51
N GLU A 38 25.38 -17.23 -23.45
CA GLU A 38 24.64 -16.34 -22.56
C GLU A 38 23.64 -15.52 -23.38
N VAL A 39 22.39 -15.52 -22.94
CA VAL A 39 21.32 -14.75 -23.57
C VAL A 39 20.79 -13.76 -22.53
N SER A 40 21.05 -12.49 -22.78
CA SER A 40 20.57 -11.42 -21.93
C SER A 40 19.05 -11.23 -22.06
N GLU A 41 18.45 -10.66 -21.01
CA GLU A 41 17.04 -10.28 -21.02
C GLU A 41 16.78 -9.22 -22.11
N GLY A 42 15.94 -9.58 -23.10
CA GLY A 42 15.61 -8.69 -24.21
C GLY A 42 14.48 -7.72 -23.85
N ARG A 43 14.54 -6.51 -24.41
CA ARG A 43 13.54 -5.44 -24.19
C ARG A 43 12.41 -5.41 -25.23
N GLN A 44 12.57 -6.09 -26.37
CA GLN A 44 11.61 -6.06 -27.49
C GLN A 44 10.69 -7.29 -27.47
N ARG A 45 10.05 -7.57 -26.37
CA ARG A 45 9.13 -8.72 -26.21
C ARG A 45 7.85 -8.56 -27.03
N PRO A 46 7.22 -9.68 -27.44
CA PRO A 46 7.66 -11.06 -27.29
C PRO A 46 8.71 -11.45 -28.32
N TYR A 47 9.66 -12.29 -27.91
CA TYR A 47 10.54 -13.00 -28.83
C TYR A 47 9.86 -14.30 -29.25
N TYR A 48 9.93 -14.65 -30.54
CA TYR A 48 9.26 -15.84 -31.04
C TYR A 48 10.10 -16.54 -32.13
N ILE A 49 9.80 -17.81 -32.35
CA ILE A 49 10.40 -18.60 -33.43
C ILE A 49 9.81 -18.11 -34.76
N LYS A 50 10.65 -17.51 -35.60
CA LYS A 50 10.25 -16.85 -36.85
C LYS A 50 9.43 -17.75 -37.78
N ALA A 51 9.85 -19.02 -37.92
CA ALA A 51 9.16 -19.98 -38.75
C ALA A 51 7.74 -20.34 -38.31
N LEU A 52 7.41 -20.15 -37.03
CA LEU A 52 6.09 -20.42 -36.45
C LEU A 52 5.21 -19.19 -36.36
N GLY A 53 5.78 -18.01 -36.63
CA GLY A 53 5.09 -16.73 -36.44
C GLY A 53 4.85 -16.40 -34.96
N ARG A 54 4.33 -15.19 -34.70
CA ARG A 54 4.15 -14.70 -33.34
C ARG A 54 3.15 -15.52 -32.52
N ASP A 55 2.03 -15.92 -33.13
CA ASP A 55 0.94 -16.58 -32.40
C ASP A 55 1.25 -18.04 -32.08
N GLY A 56 2.14 -18.68 -32.81
CA GLY A 56 2.56 -20.09 -32.59
C GLY A 56 4.01 -20.27 -32.15
N GLY A 57 4.79 -19.18 -32.05
CA GLY A 57 6.24 -19.24 -31.82
C GLY A 57 6.72 -18.64 -30.51
N VAL A 58 5.83 -18.07 -29.69
CA VAL A 58 6.18 -17.51 -28.39
C VAL A 58 6.16 -18.60 -27.33
N TYR A 59 7.29 -18.83 -26.70
CA TYR A 59 7.43 -19.81 -25.62
C TYR A 59 7.79 -19.11 -24.31
N VAL A 60 7.17 -19.55 -23.22
CA VAL A 60 7.41 -19.02 -21.87
C VAL A 60 7.80 -20.16 -20.92
N ARG A 61 8.57 -19.80 -19.89
CA ARG A 61 8.95 -20.74 -18.83
C ARG A 61 7.91 -20.65 -17.70
N VAL A 62 7.22 -21.76 -17.46
CA VAL A 62 6.22 -21.87 -16.38
C VAL A 62 6.59 -23.06 -15.51
N ALA A 63 6.79 -22.82 -14.21
CA ALA A 63 7.09 -23.85 -13.22
C ALA A 63 8.17 -24.87 -13.67
N GLY A 64 9.25 -24.39 -14.29
CA GLY A 64 10.35 -25.24 -14.75
C GLY A 64 10.14 -25.92 -16.10
N THR A 65 8.98 -25.77 -16.75
CA THR A 65 8.70 -26.27 -18.09
C THR A 65 8.59 -25.14 -19.12
N THR A 66 8.97 -25.42 -20.37
CA THR A 66 8.77 -24.49 -21.49
C THR A 66 7.45 -24.81 -22.15
N ARG A 67 6.55 -23.83 -22.26
CA ARG A 67 5.21 -23.97 -22.85
C ARG A 67 4.98 -22.89 -23.89
N LEU A 68 4.10 -23.17 -24.85
CA LEU A 68 3.60 -22.16 -25.77
C LEU A 68 2.80 -21.12 -24.97
N ALA A 69 3.06 -19.83 -25.23
CA ALA A 69 2.30 -18.75 -24.64
C ALA A 69 0.88 -18.71 -25.22
N ASP A 70 -0.10 -18.50 -24.35
CA ASP A 70 -1.47 -18.21 -24.78
C ASP A 70 -1.63 -16.76 -25.26
N GLU A 71 -2.78 -16.42 -25.80
CA GLU A 71 -3.07 -15.09 -26.33
C GLU A 71 -2.94 -13.99 -25.26
N TYR A 72 -3.35 -14.28 -24.03
CA TYR A 72 -3.23 -13.36 -22.91
C TYR A 72 -1.75 -13.06 -22.58
N MET A 73 -0.92 -14.09 -22.49
CA MET A 73 0.52 -13.96 -22.25
C MET A 73 1.20 -13.18 -23.38
N ILE A 74 0.82 -13.41 -24.63
CA ILE A 74 1.36 -12.67 -25.79
C ILE A 74 0.99 -11.18 -25.68
N LYS A 75 -0.25 -10.85 -25.31
CA LYS A 75 -0.67 -9.46 -25.11
C LYS A 75 0.11 -8.78 -23.97
N GLU A 76 0.29 -9.43 -22.83
CA GLU A 76 1.13 -8.90 -21.74
C GLU A 76 2.56 -8.62 -22.20
N LEU A 77 3.18 -9.57 -22.91
CA LEU A 77 4.54 -9.43 -23.45
C LEU A 77 4.67 -8.29 -24.45
N LEU A 78 3.63 -8.05 -25.28
CA LEU A 78 3.58 -6.93 -26.22
C LEU A 78 3.59 -5.58 -25.49
N PHE A 79 2.81 -5.43 -24.43
CA PHE A 79 2.84 -4.22 -23.61
C PHE A 79 4.20 -4.02 -22.94
N GLU A 80 4.75 -5.06 -22.29
CA GLU A 80 6.09 -4.98 -21.70
C GLU A 80 7.17 -4.61 -22.72
N GLY A 81 7.15 -5.23 -23.89
CA GLY A 81 8.16 -5.01 -24.95
C GLY A 81 8.06 -3.68 -25.64
N SER A 82 6.87 -3.07 -25.68
CA SER A 82 6.66 -1.72 -26.25
C SER A 82 6.94 -0.60 -25.24
N ASN A 83 7.32 -0.93 -24.03
CA ASN A 83 7.44 0.01 -22.89
C ASN A 83 6.14 0.84 -22.72
N ARG A 84 5.01 0.19 -22.93
CA ARG A 84 3.67 0.75 -22.77
C ARG A 84 2.92 -0.06 -21.74
N TYR A 85 2.02 0.60 -21.04
CA TYR A 85 1.14 -0.03 -20.07
C TYR A 85 -0.27 -0.12 -20.62
N TYR A 86 -1.01 -1.17 -20.28
CA TYR A 86 -2.39 -1.35 -20.74
C TYR A 86 -3.28 -0.18 -20.34
N ASP A 87 -3.10 0.32 -19.13
CA ASP A 87 -3.87 1.44 -18.59
C ASP A 87 -3.61 2.76 -19.35
N GLN A 88 -2.44 2.93 -20.00
CA GLN A 88 -2.11 4.07 -20.85
C GLN A 88 -2.59 3.92 -22.31
N ALA A 89 -3.14 2.76 -22.68
CA ALA A 89 -3.68 2.59 -24.03
C ALA A 89 -4.98 3.36 -24.22
N LEU A 90 -5.27 3.76 -25.49
CA LEU A 90 -6.48 4.50 -25.84
C LEU A 90 -7.74 3.67 -25.51
N CYS A 91 -8.67 4.27 -24.79
CA CYS A 91 -9.99 3.71 -24.55
C CYS A 91 -10.94 4.10 -25.69
N THR A 92 -11.17 3.18 -26.62
CA THR A 92 -12.00 3.46 -27.81
C THR A 92 -13.50 3.48 -27.53
N GLY A 93 -13.93 2.96 -26.38
CA GLY A 93 -15.34 2.89 -25.99
C GLY A 93 -15.86 4.11 -25.22
N LEU A 94 -15.00 5.14 -24.99
CA LEU A 94 -15.34 6.30 -24.19
C LEU A 94 -15.01 7.58 -24.94
N ASN A 95 -15.96 8.51 -24.94
CA ASN A 95 -15.72 9.90 -25.32
C ASN A 95 -15.67 10.75 -24.05
N VAL A 96 -14.73 11.66 -23.98
CA VAL A 96 -14.49 12.51 -22.80
C VAL A 96 -14.69 13.97 -23.19
N THR A 97 -15.48 14.67 -22.42
CA THR A 97 -15.68 16.12 -22.51
C THR A 97 -14.73 16.87 -21.57
N ASP A 98 -14.65 18.17 -21.74
CA ASP A 98 -13.90 19.05 -20.83
C ASP A 98 -14.45 18.97 -19.40
N GLU A 99 -15.76 18.85 -19.26
CA GLU A 99 -16.43 18.71 -17.97
C GLU A 99 -16.07 17.40 -17.28
N ASP A 100 -16.01 16.28 -18.01
CA ASP A 100 -15.59 14.97 -17.43
C ASP A 100 -14.17 15.02 -16.87
N ILE A 101 -13.28 15.74 -17.57
CA ILE A 101 -11.89 15.93 -17.13
C ILE A 101 -11.84 16.76 -15.84
N ASP A 102 -12.61 17.86 -15.80
CA ASP A 102 -12.65 18.73 -14.62
C ASP A 102 -13.26 18.02 -13.41
N VAL A 103 -14.30 17.19 -13.62
CA VAL A 103 -14.90 16.33 -12.59
C VAL A 103 -13.88 15.35 -12.05
N LEU A 104 -13.11 14.67 -12.92
CA LEU A 104 -12.05 13.76 -12.46
C LEU A 104 -10.98 14.49 -11.66
N CYS A 105 -10.48 15.62 -12.15
CA CYS A 105 -9.48 16.43 -11.45
C CYS A 105 -9.94 16.84 -10.05
N LYS A 106 -11.18 17.30 -9.93
CA LYS A 106 -11.79 17.69 -8.67
C LYS A 106 -11.92 16.50 -7.71
N ALA A 107 -12.46 15.37 -8.19
CA ALA A 107 -12.61 14.16 -7.39
C ALA A 107 -11.26 13.64 -6.88
N MET A 108 -10.22 13.60 -7.73
CA MET A 108 -8.88 13.20 -7.32
C MET A 108 -8.30 14.11 -6.24
N LYS A 109 -8.50 15.44 -6.34
CA LYS A 109 -8.07 16.38 -5.30
C LYS A 109 -8.82 16.15 -3.99
N GLU A 110 -10.14 15.96 -4.03
CA GLU A 110 -10.94 15.65 -2.85
C GLU A 110 -10.45 14.37 -2.16
N GLN A 111 -10.13 13.33 -2.93
CA GLN A 111 -9.55 12.11 -2.40
C GLN A 111 -8.14 12.33 -1.79
N ALA A 112 -7.31 13.13 -2.44
CA ALA A 112 -5.98 13.47 -1.90
C ALA A 112 -6.09 14.17 -0.55
N VAL A 113 -6.99 15.14 -0.41
CA VAL A 113 -7.27 15.86 0.84
C VAL A 113 -7.83 14.92 1.91
N LYS A 114 -8.79 14.04 1.54
CA LYS A 114 -9.39 13.05 2.45
C LYS A 114 -8.34 12.09 3.02
N ASN A 115 -7.37 11.67 2.21
CA ASN A 115 -6.34 10.69 2.60
C ASN A 115 -5.10 11.33 3.23
N ALA A 116 -4.98 12.66 3.25
CA ALA A 116 -3.87 13.36 3.90
C ALA A 116 -3.96 13.21 5.43
N ARG A 117 -2.81 12.92 6.06
CA ARG A 117 -2.73 12.60 7.49
C ARG A 117 -2.55 13.84 8.38
N THR A 118 -1.99 14.91 7.84
CA THR A 118 -1.74 16.16 8.57
C THR A 118 -2.27 17.36 7.81
N GLU A 119 -2.51 18.47 8.51
CA GLU A 119 -2.96 19.72 7.88
C GLU A 119 -1.90 20.30 6.92
N GLU A 120 -0.61 20.10 7.23
CA GLU A 120 0.48 20.49 6.32
C GLU A 120 0.43 19.68 5.02
N GLN A 121 0.18 18.37 5.10
CA GLN A 121 -0.01 17.54 3.91
C GLN A 121 -1.21 18.02 3.09
N LYS A 122 -2.34 18.36 3.73
CA LYS A 122 -3.51 18.90 3.03
C LYS A 122 -3.19 20.22 2.32
N ALA A 123 -2.50 21.13 3.01
CA ALA A 123 -2.10 22.42 2.44
C ALA A 123 -1.10 22.30 1.27
N ALA A 124 -0.30 21.23 1.25
CA ALA A 124 0.68 20.97 0.20
C ALA A 124 0.09 20.37 -1.08
N ILE A 125 -1.17 19.90 -1.05
CA ILE A 125 -1.82 19.27 -2.21
C ILE A 125 -2.10 20.33 -3.27
N LYS A 126 -1.42 20.21 -4.39
CA LYS A 126 -1.61 21.09 -5.56
C LYS A 126 -2.79 20.59 -6.40
N ASP A 127 -3.41 21.52 -7.13
CA ASP A 127 -4.42 21.14 -8.13
C ASP A 127 -3.81 20.25 -9.20
N VAL A 128 -4.52 19.20 -9.56
CA VAL A 128 -4.24 18.39 -10.74
C VAL A 128 -5.03 18.97 -11.92
N GLY A 129 -4.42 18.98 -13.09
CA GLY A 129 -5.06 19.47 -14.30
C GLY A 129 -4.72 18.62 -15.52
N ARG A 130 -5.25 18.98 -16.68
CA ARG A 130 -5.08 18.24 -17.96
C ARG A 130 -3.64 17.90 -18.28
N GLN A 131 -2.73 18.87 -18.14
CA GLN A 131 -1.31 18.66 -18.43
C GLN A 131 -0.73 17.54 -17.53
N GLN A 132 -1.14 17.50 -16.28
CA GLN A 132 -0.72 16.47 -15.36
C GLN A 132 -1.31 15.11 -15.73
N LEU A 133 -2.62 15.05 -16.07
CA LEU A 133 -3.27 13.82 -16.53
C LEU A 133 -2.64 13.27 -17.82
N ARG A 134 -2.24 14.17 -18.75
CA ARG A 134 -1.47 13.78 -19.96
C ARG A 134 -0.10 13.21 -19.59
N SER A 135 0.63 13.86 -18.69
CA SER A 135 1.96 13.39 -18.25
C SER A 135 1.94 12.03 -17.58
N TRP A 136 0.83 11.69 -16.91
CA TRP A 136 0.61 10.37 -16.28
C TRP A 136 0.05 9.33 -17.26
N GLY A 137 -0.31 9.70 -18.49
CA GLY A 137 -0.91 8.80 -19.44
C GLY A 137 -2.40 8.49 -19.18
N ILE A 138 -3.07 9.27 -18.35
CA ILE A 138 -4.53 9.19 -18.12
C ILE A 138 -5.29 9.81 -19.28
N LEU A 139 -4.75 10.88 -19.88
CA LEU A 139 -5.22 11.48 -21.12
C LEU A 139 -4.16 11.35 -22.20
N ILE A 140 -4.62 11.18 -23.44
CA ILE A 140 -3.78 11.07 -24.64
C ILE A 140 -4.11 12.24 -25.54
N GLU A 141 -3.12 13.10 -25.82
CA GLU A 141 -3.29 14.20 -26.76
C GLU A 141 -3.06 13.72 -28.19
N ARG A 142 -4.01 14.03 -29.10
CA ARG A 142 -3.88 13.83 -30.55
C ARG A 142 -4.55 14.99 -31.25
N ASP A 143 -3.85 15.61 -32.19
CA ASP A 143 -4.35 16.73 -33.01
C ASP A 143 -4.98 17.85 -32.17
N GLY A 144 -4.38 18.17 -31.01
CA GLY A 144 -4.85 19.21 -30.10
C GLY A 144 -6.10 18.85 -29.30
N LYS A 145 -6.54 17.59 -29.34
CA LYS A 145 -7.68 17.06 -28.54
C LYS A 145 -7.23 16.01 -27.54
N ASP A 146 -7.93 15.98 -26.42
CA ASP A 146 -7.75 14.96 -25.39
C ASP A 146 -8.65 13.75 -25.64
N TYR A 147 -8.06 12.58 -25.53
CA TYR A 147 -8.72 11.30 -25.59
C TYR A 147 -8.47 10.52 -24.30
N PRO A 148 -9.45 9.76 -23.78
CA PRO A 148 -9.26 8.97 -22.58
C PRO A 148 -8.38 7.77 -22.85
N SER A 149 -7.48 7.48 -21.91
CA SER A 149 -6.84 6.18 -21.83
C SER A 149 -7.72 5.17 -21.07
N ASN A 150 -7.32 3.90 -21.05
CA ASN A 150 -7.98 2.91 -20.21
C ASN A 150 -7.91 3.30 -18.72
N ALA A 151 -6.86 4.00 -18.27
CA ALA A 151 -6.77 4.49 -16.89
C ALA A 151 -7.89 5.48 -16.55
N PHE A 152 -8.24 6.38 -17.48
CA PHE A 152 -9.38 7.29 -17.29
C PHE A 152 -10.67 6.51 -17.07
N ALA A 153 -10.93 5.54 -17.94
CA ALA A 153 -12.12 4.68 -17.86
C ALA A 153 -12.16 3.86 -16.56
N ILE A 154 -11.03 3.28 -16.17
CA ILE A 154 -10.88 2.47 -14.96
C ILE A 154 -11.06 3.34 -13.70
N LEU A 155 -10.41 4.51 -13.63
CA LEU A 155 -10.51 5.42 -12.50
C LEU A 155 -11.93 5.90 -12.26
N THR A 156 -12.66 6.24 -13.34
CA THR A 156 -14.02 6.78 -13.25
C THR A 156 -15.11 5.70 -13.22
N GLY A 157 -14.77 4.44 -13.53
CA GLY A 157 -15.74 3.36 -13.69
C GLY A 157 -16.59 3.47 -14.95
N ASN A 158 -16.17 4.29 -15.93
CA ASN A 158 -16.87 4.52 -17.20
C ASN A 158 -16.19 3.79 -18.37
N GLY A 159 -16.81 3.79 -19.56
CA GLY A 159 -16.15 3.35 -20.78
C GLY A 159 -16.27 1.86 -21.12
N GLY A 160 -17.19 1.15 -20.50
CA GLY A 160 -17.49 -0.26 -20.83
C GLY A 160 -16.41 -1.26 -20.37
N LEU A 161 -15.36 -0.80 -19.69
CA LEU A 161 -14.43 -1.68 -18.98
C LEU A 161 -15.11 -2.13 -17.70
N HIS A 162 -15.50 -3.41 -17.65
CA HIS A 162 -16.10 -3.96 -16.44
C HIS A 162 -15.06 -4.10 -15.33
N VAL A 163 -15.00 -3.10 -14.47
CA VAL A 163 -14.12 -3.08 -13.30
C VAL A 163 -14.98 -3.12 -12.05
N ALA A 164 -15.00 -4.25 -11.40
CA ALA A 164 -15.79 -4.46 -10.19
C ALA A 164 -14.97 -5.14 -9.10
N THR A 165 -15.37 -4.88 -7.85
CA THR A 165 -14.86 -5.56 -6.65
C THR A 165 -15.99 -6.33 -6.00
N GLN A 166 -15.85 -7.65 -5.94
CA GLN A 166 -16.80 -8.54 -5.29
C GLN A 166 -16.37 -8.83 -3.88
N CYS A 167 -17.24 -8.53 -2.92
CA CYS A 167 -17.03 -8.81 -1.51
C CYS A 167 -18.00 -9.90 -1.06
N GLY A 168 -17.53 -10.88 -0.28
CA GLY A 168 -18.35 -11.96 0.22
C GLY A 168 -17.97 -12.39 1.63
N VAL A 169 -18.99 -12.77 2.42
CA VAL A 169 -18.83 -13.46 3.70
C VAL A 169 -19.27 -14.89 3.53
N PHE A 170 -18.39 -15.82 3.92
CA PHE A 170 -18.64 -17.25 3.80
C PHE A 170 -18.62 -17.91 5.16
N LYS A 171 -19.57 -18.82 5.38
CA LYS A 171 -19.55 -19.70 6.56
C LYS A 171 -18.59 -20.86 6.34
N GLY A 172 -17.72 -21.09 7.30
CA GLY A 172 -16.69 -22.10 7.20
C GLY A 172 -15.44 -21.60 6.46
N THR A 173 -14.74 -22.51 5.81
CA THR A 173 -13.44 -22.26 5.16
C THR A 173 -13.48 -22.33 3.64
N THR A 174 -14.67 -22.52 3.07
CA THR A 174 -14.88 -22.68 1.61
C THR A 174 -15.96 -21.72 1.11
N LYS A 175 -16.02 -21.50 -0.20
CA LYS A 175 -17.03 -20.66 -0.87
C LYS A 175 -18.41 -21.33 -0.97
N ALA A 176 -18.69 -22.41 -0.24
CA ALA A 176 -19.91 -23.20 -0.39
C ALA A 176 -21.17 -22.51 0.14
N VAL A 177 -21.05 -21.74 1.24
CA VAL A 177 -22.21 -21.09 1.87
C VAL A 177 -21.93 -19.60 2.01
N PHE A 178 -22.68 -18.79 1.26
CA PHE A 178 -22.69 -17.34 1.40
C PHE A 178 -23.54 -16.90 2.60
N VAL A 179 -23.01 -15.93 3.38
CA VAL A 179 -23.72 -15.24 4.44
C VAL A 179 -24.16 -13.84 3.97
N ASP A 180 -23.24 -13.11 3.32
CA ASP A 180 -23.49 -11.84 2.65
C ASP A 180 -22.61 -11.69 1.43
N ARG A 181 -23.10 -10.95 0.44
CA ARG A 181 -22.29 -10.59 -0.73
C ARG A 181 -22.64 -9.22 -1.25
N ARG A 182 -21.63 -8.50 -1.75
CA ARG A 182 -21.77 -7.20 -2.39
C ARG A 182 -20.89 -7.15 -3.64
N GLU A 183 -21.32 -6.39 -4.61
CA GLU A 183 -20.52 -6.02 -5.76
C GLU A 183 -20.46 -4.51 -5.85
N TYR A 184 -19.24 -3.98 -5.93
CA TYR A 184 -18.98 -2.56 -6.01
C TYR A 184 -18.43 -2.23 -7.38
N THR A 185 -18.99 -1.20 -8.00
CA THR A 185 -18.63 -0.68 -9.32
C THR A 185 -18.48 0.84 -9.23
N GLY A 186 -18.15 1.50 -10.33
CA GLY A 186 -17.92 2.95 -10.35
C GLY A 186 -16.46 3.31 -10.05
N PRO A 187 -16.17 4.52 -9.55
CA PRO A 187 -14.82 5.00 -9.32
C PRO A 187 -14.00 4.09 -8.42
N LEU A 188 -12.73 3.85 -8.78
CA LEU A 188 -11.88 2.91 -8.04
C LEU A 188 -11.70 3.28 -6.57
N TRP A 189 -11.59 4.57 -6.24
CA TRP A 189 -11.45 5.03 -4.85
C TRP A 189 -12.69 4.74 -4.01
N GLU A 190 -13.89 4.76 -4.62
CA GLU A 190 -15.13 4.36 -3.94
C GLU A 190 -15.16 2.86 -3.70
N GLN A 191 -14.78 2.05 -4.70
CA GLN A 191 -14.66 0.60 -4.54
C GLN A 191 -13.68 0.22 -3.44
N ILE A 192 -12.55 0.95 -3.29
CA ILE A 192 -11.59 0.76 -2.19
C ILE A 192 -12.26 0.98 -0.84
N ASP A 193 -12.91 2.14 -0.68
CA ASP A 193 -13.54 2.52 0.58
C ASP A 193 -14.68 1.57 0.95
N GLU A 194 -15.53 1.21 -0.02
CA GLU A 194 -16.65 0.30 0.19
C GLU A 194 -16.21 -1.13 0.53
N ALA A 195 -15.22 -1.66 -0.18
CA ALA A 195 -14.65 -2.97 0.11
C ALA A 195 -13.98 -2.99 1.49
N PHE A 196 -13.25 -1.93 1.84
CA PHE A 196 -12.63 -1.78 3.15
C PHE A 196 -13.69 -1.75 4.26
N GLN A 197 -14.75 -0.94 4.12
CA GLN A 197 -15.84 -0.88 5.08
C GLN A 197 -16.63 -2.20 5.16
N PHE A 198 -16.76 -2.92 4.03
CA PHE A 198 -17.37 -4.25 4.04
C PHE A 198 -16.57 -5.21 4.92
N VAL A 199 -15.25 -5.24 4.79
CA VAL A 199 -14.39 -6.11 5.61
C VAL A 199 -14.51 -5.71 7.09
N LEU A 200 -14.39 -4.43 7.42
CA LEU A 200 -14.46 -3.96 8.82
C LEU A 200 -15.79 -4.32 9.51
N ARG A 201 -16.91 -4.32 8.78
CA ARG A 201 -18.22 -4.73 9.33
C ARG A 201 -18.35 -6.24 9.56
N ASN A 202 -17.48 -7.05 8.92
CA ASN A 202 -17.60 -8.51 8.90
C ASN A 202 -16.43 -9.24 9.58
N ILE A 203 -15.50 -8.49 10.19
CA ILE A 203 -14.46 -9.02 11.06
C ILE A 203 -14.73 -8.63 12.51
N HIS A 204 -14.10 -9.33 13.47
CA HIS A 204 -14.33 -9.05 14.88
C HIS A 204 -13.68 -7.74 15.31
N LEU A 205 -14.45 -6.97 16.08
CA LEU A 205 -13.97 -5.80 16.82
C LEU A 205 -13.88 -6.21 18.30
N GLY A 206 -12.68 -6.40 18.78
CA GLY A 206 -12.39 -6.67 20.18
C GLY A 206 -12.13 -5.39 20.95
N ALA A 207 -11.85 -5.53 22.24
CA ALA A 207 -11.44 -4.41 23.08
C ALA A 207 -10.19 -4.78 23.85
N ALA A 208 -9.14 -3.97 23.70
CA ALA A 208 -7.94 -4.02 24.52
C ALA A 208 -8.06 -3.02 25.68
N ILE A 209 -7.53 -3.38 26.84
CA ILE A 209 -7.38 -2.46 27.96
C ILE A 209 -5.93 -1.99 27.99
N VAL A 210 -5.70 -0.75 27.57
CA VAL A 210 -4.38 -0.11 27.64
C VAL A 210 -4.36 0.83 28.84
N GLY A 211 -3.67 0.41 29.89
CA GLY A 211 -3.71 1.14 31.17
C GLY A 211 -5.11 1.07 31.79
N ILE A 212 -5.80 2.22 31.83
CA ILE A 212 -7.17 2.35 32.36
C ILE A 212 -8.23 2.55 31.26
N TYR A 213 -7.82 2.60 29.99
CA TYR A 213 -8.69 2.89 28.86
C TYR A 213 -8.99 1.64 28.06
N ARG A 214 -10.27 1.48 27.68
CA ARG A 214 -10.68 0.52 26.67
C ARG A 214 -10.39 1.12 25.30
N GLN A 215 -9.63 0.38 24.48
CA GLN A 215 -9.38 0.70 23.09
C GLN A 215 -9.98 -0.39 22.21
N ASP A 216 -10.82 0.00 21.27
CA ASP A 216 -11.39 -0.93 20.31
C ASP A 216 -10.32 -1.32 19.29
N VAL A 217 -10.10 -2.62 19.10
CA VAL A 217 -9.06 -3.18 18.22
C VAL A 217 -9.67 -4.22 17.30
N TYR A 218 -9.50 -4.02 16.01
CA TYR A 218 -9.89 -5.04 15.04
C TYR A 218 -8.96 -6.25 15.11
N GLU A 219 -9.50 -7.45 14.92
CA GLU A 219 -8.72 -8.70 14.88
C GLU A 219 -7.67 -8.75 13.77
N ILE A 220 -7.89 -8.03 12.66
CA ILE A 220 -6.92 -7.81 11.59
C ILE A 220 -6.64 -6.31 11.51
N PRO A 221 -5.37 -5.87 11.46
CA PRO A 221 -5.03 -4.45 11.38
C PRO A 221 -5.70 -3.77 10.18
N PRO A 222 -6.51 -2.70 10.40
CA PRO A 222 -7.23 -2.01 9.32
C PRO A 222 -6.32 -1.49 8.21
N ASP A 223 -5.14 -0.99 8.56
CA ASP A 223 -4.16 -0.50 7.59
C ASP A 223 -3.67 -1.61 6.65
N ALA A 224 -3.48 -2.84 7.16
CA ALA A 224 -3.07 -3.97 6.34
C ALA A 224 -4.18 -4.37 5.36
N ILE A 225 -5.44 -4.36 5.81
CA ILE A 225 -6.60 -4.63 4.95
C ILE A 225 -6.68 -3.60 3.82
N ARG A 226 -6.61 -2.30 4.18
CA ARG A 226 -6.70 -1.20 3.23
C ARG A 226 -5.59 -1.26 2.19
N GLU A 227 -4.36 -1.45 2.62
CA GLU A 227 -3.19 -1.57 1.75
C GLU A 227 -3.31 -2.75 0.78
N LEU A 228 -3.80 -3.91 1.24
CA LEU A 228 -4.01 -5.08 0.38
C LEU A 228 -5.09 -4.84 -0.69
N ILE A 229 -6.19 -4.18 -0.35
CA ILE A 229 -7.25 -3.83 -1.30
C ILE A 229 -6.70 -2.87 -2.36
N ILE A 230 -5.96 -1.84 -1.95
CA ILE A 230 -5.34 -0.87 -2.86
C ILE A 230 -4.34 -1.59 -3.79
N ASN A 231 -3.47 -2.44 -3.23
CA ASN A 231 -2.49 -3.21 -4.00
C ASN A 231 -3.18 -4.15 -5.01
N ALA A 232 -4.28 -4.78 -4.61
CA ALA A 232 -5.06 -5.61 -5.52
C ALA A 232 -5.58 -4.80 -6.72
N MET A 233 -5.96 -3.53 -6.54
CA MET A 233 -6.47 -2.67 -7.62
C MET A 233 -5.36 -2.12 -8.50
N VAL A 234 -4.26 -1.65 -7.91
CA VAL A 234 -3.18 -1.02 -8.70
C VAL A 234 -2.34 -2.05 -9.47
N HIS A 235 -2.25 -3.29 -8.97
CA HIS A 235 -1.42 -4.34 -9.57
C HIS A 235 -2.17 -5.40 -10.37
N ARG A 236 -3.52 -5.42 -10.37
CA ARG A 236 -4.27 -6.39 -11.16
C ARG A 236 -3.97 -6.28 -12.65
N SER A 237 -4.16 -7.36 -13.38
CA SER A 237 -4.23 -7.30 -14.85
C SER A 237 -5.62 -6.83 -15.29
N TYR A 238 -5.68 -5.68 -15.95
CA TYR A 238 -6.91 -5.18 -16.56
C TYR A 238 -7.15 -5.75 -17.97
N LEU A 239 -6.23 -6.55 -18.49
CA LEU A 239 -6.47 -7.42 -19.65
C LEU A 239 -7.38 -8.59 -19.30
N ASP A 240 -7.42 -8.98 -18.04
CA ASP A 240 -8.31 -10.01 -17.52
C ASP A 240 -9.65 -9.37 -17.10
N HIS A 241 -10.76 -9.95 -17.56
CA HIS A 241 -12.12 -9.49 -17.26
C HIS A 241 -12.62 -9.96 -15.88
N GLY A 242 -11.83 -10.75 -15.14
CA GLY A 242 -12.17 -11.19 -13.79
C GLY A 242 -12.29 -10.00 -12.82
N THR A 243 -13.03 -10.20 -11.74
CA THR A 243 -13.21 -9.20 -10.67
C THR A 243 -12.21 -9.39 -9.55
N ILE A 244 -11.87 -8.32 -8.84
CA ILE A 244 -11.19 -8.45 -7.54
C ILE A 244 -12.18 -9.10 -6.57
N GLN A 245 -11.72 -10.09 -5.81
CA GLN A 245 -12.53 -10.76 -4.82
C GLN A 245 -11.96 -10.52 -3.41
N VAL A 246 -12.82 -10.06 -2.52
CA VAL A 246 -12.52 -9.86 -1.10
C VAL A 246 -13.44 -10.78 -0.30
N ALA A 247 -12.91 -11.86 0.25
CA ALA A 247 -13.68 -12.92 0.88
C ALA A 247 -13.32 -13.05 2.37
N VAL A 248 -14.32 -12.91 3.24
CA VAL A 248 -14.19 -13.11 4.68
C VAL A 248 -14.72 -14.51 5.00
N TYR A 249 -13.83 -15.38 5.49
CA TYR A 249 -14.14 -16.71 5.99
C TYR A 249 -14.08 -16.76 7.53
N ASP A 250 -14.54 -17.84 8.13
CA ASP A 250 -14.45 -18.01 9.59
C ASP A 250 -13.00 -17.99 10.07
N ASN A 251 -12.03 -18.42 9.25
CA ASN A 251 -10.62 -18.56 9.64
C ASN A 251 -9.66 -17.60 8.93
N ARG A 252 -10.08 -16.82 7.94
CA ARG A 252 -9.20 -15.91 7.18
C ARG A 252 -9.95 -14.82 6.43
N LEU A 253 -9.23 -13.76 6.13
CA LEU A 253 -9.53 -12.81 5.05
C LEU A 253 -8.72 -13.21 3.83
N GLU A 254 -9.36 -13.35 2.67
CA GLU A 254 -8.73 -13.68 1.39
C GLU A 254 -8.99 -12.57 0.39
N ILE A 255 -7.93 -12.05 -0.22
CA ILE A 255 -8.02 -11.06 -1.30
C ILE A 255 -7.40 -11.67 -2.54
N THR A 256 -8.18 -11.79 -3.62
CA THR A 256 -7.78 -12.35 -4.90
C THR A 256 -7.82 -11.27 -5.97
N SER A 257 -6.71 -11.07 -6.66
CA SER A 257 -6.56 -10.12 -7.76
C SER A 257 -6.30 -10.85 -9.07
N PRO A 258 -7.03 -10.55 -10.16
CA PRO A 258 -6.78 -11.12 -11.48
C PRO A 258 -5.38 -10.79 -11.99
N GLY A 259 -4.75 -11.76 -12.63
CA GLY A 259 -3.42 -11.67 -13.21
C GLY A 259 -2.34 -12.29 -12.32
N LYS A 260 -1.46 -13.08 -12.96
CA LYS A 260 -0.25 -13.62 -12.32
C LYS A 260 0.73 -12.49 -12.00
N LEU A 261 1.78 -12.78 -11.22
CA LEU A 261 2.87 -11.83 -11.02
C LEU A 261 3.49 -11.39 -12.36
N PRO A 262 3.83 -10.09 -12.52
CA PRO A 262 4.54 -9.62 -13.70
C PRO A 262 5.83 -10.40 -13.96
N MET A 263 6.22 -10.57 -15.22
CA MET A 263 7.45 -11.28 -15.55
C MET A 263 8.68 -10.67 -14.84
N GLY A 264 9.51 -11.54 -14.26
CA GLY A 264 10.67 -11.12 -13.48
C GLY A 264 10.37 -10.69 -12.04
N GLN A 265 9.10 -10.72 -11.62
CA GLN A 265 8.71 -10.59 -10.22
C GLN A 265 8.54 -11.97 -9.59
N THR A 266 9.00 -12.14 -8.36
CA THR A 266 8.78 -13.37 -7.56
C THR A 266 8.14 -13.02 -6.21
N MET A 267 7.61 -14.04 -5.53
CA MET A 267 7.03 -13.85 -4.20
C MET A 267 8.06 -13.36 -3.19
N GLU A 268 9.29 -13.88 -3.27
CA GLU A 268 10.40 -13.50 -2.40
C GLU A 268 10.74 -12.04 -2.59
N ARG A 269 10.95 -11.60 -3.84
CA ARG A 269 11.25 -10.20 -4.17
C ARG A 269 10.13 -9.26 -3.74
N MET A 270 8.88 -9.68 -3.92
CA MET A 270 7.71 -8.91 -3.49
C MET A 270 7.70 -8.73 -1.96
N LYS A 271 8.01 -9.78 -1.19
CA LYS A 271 8.14 -9.74 0.27
C LYS A 271 9.31 -8.88 0.74
N GLU A 272 10.37 -8.78 -0.03
CA GLU A 272 11.52 -7.89 0.21
C GLU A 272 11.23 -6.42 -0.13
N GLY A 273 10.06 -6.12 -0.72
CA GLY A 273 9.67 -4.75 -1.07
C GLY A 273 9.98 -4.34 -2.51
N TYR A 274 10.40 -5.27 -3.35
CA TYR A 274 10.53 -4.97 -4.78
C TYR A 274 9.15 -4.96 -5.43
N SER A 275 8.78 -3.81 -6.00
CA SER A 275 7.52 -3.64 -6.73
C SER A 275 7.78 -3.54 -8.22
N LYS A 276 6.98 -4.25 -9.02
CA LYS A 276 6.92 -4.06 -10.46
C LYS A 276 5.54 -3.52 -10.83
N ILE A 277 5.52 -2.28 -11.33
CA ILE A 277 4.29 -1.60 -11.70
C ILE A 277 3.72 -2.24 -12.96
N ARG A 278 2.42 -2.56 -12.95
CA ARG A 278 1.67 -3.05 -14.12
C ARG A 278 0.80 -1.97 -14.75
N ASN A 279 0.33 -1.02 -13.93
CA ASN A 279 -0.58 0.05 -14.33
C ASN A 279 0.01 1.38 -13.86
N GLU A 280 0.84 2.00 -14.71
CA GLU A 280 1.64 3.17 -14.32
C GLU A 280 0.77 4.42 -14.17
N ALA A 281 -0.21 4.62 -15.05
CA ALA A 281 -1.12 5.75 -14.98
C ALA A 281 -1.98 5.69 -13.69
N LEU A 282 -2.47 4.49 -13.34
CA LEU A 282 -3.19 4.28 -12.08
C LEU A 282 -2.29 4.50 -10.87
N ALA A 283 -1.04 4.05 -10.92
CA ALA A 283 -0.08 4.25 -9.84
C ALA A 283 0.18 5.75 -9.58
N HIS A 284 0.33 6.56 -10.64
CA HIS A 284 0.45 8.01 -10.51
C HIS A 284 -0.79 8.65 -9.89
N ALA A 285 -1.99 8.25 -10.34
CA ALA A 285 -3.24 8.75 -9.78
C ALA A 285 -3.39 8.39 -8.29
N PHE A 286 -3.07 7.14 -7.93
CA PHE A 286 -3.16 6.66 -6.55
C PHE A 286 -2.14 7.33 -5.63
N ALA A 287 -0.92 7.58 -6.13
CA ALA A 287 0.09 8.33 -5.38
C ALA A 287 -0.34 9.79 -5.14
N TYR A 288 -0.90 10.46 -6.15
CA TYR A 288 -1.44 11.80 -6.00
C TYR A 288 -2.59 11.83 -4.97
N MET A 289 -3.48 10.83 -4.99
CA MET A 289 -4.58 10.69 -4.02
C MET A 289 -4.13 10.24 -2.63
N ASN A 290 -2.84 10.11 -2.35
CA ASN A 290 -2.27 9.59 -1.09
C ASN A 290 -2.78 8.19 -0.74
N LEU A 291 -3.06 7.36 -1.74
CA LEU A 291 -3.48 5.97 -1.57
C LEU A 291 -2.28 5.02 -1.48
N ILE A 292 -1.20 5.28 -2.22
CA ILE A 292 0.04 4.49 -2.24
C ILE A 292 1.27 5.35 -2.02
N GLU A 293 2.34 4.69 -1.55
CA GLU A 293 3.70 5.24 -1.49
C GLU A 293 4.57 4.63 -2.60
N HIS A 294 5.48 5.41 -3.20
CA HIS A 294 6.29 4.97 -4.35
C HIS A 294 7.43 3.99 -4.02
N TRP A 295 7.71 3.70 -2.74
CA TRP A 295 8.93 3.01 -2.30
C TRP A 295 8.83 1.48 -2.23
N GLY A 296 7.70 0.86 -2.62
CA GLY A 296 7.52 -0.61 -2.52
C GLY A 296 7.40 -1.15 -1.09
N SER A 297 7.31 -0.28 -0.10
CA SER A 297 7.25 -0.65 1.33
C SER A 297 5.93 -1.29 1.78
N GLY A 298 4.91 -1.36 0.91
CA GLY A 298 3.56 -1.82 1.27
C GLY A 298 3.53 -3.25 1.80
N ILE A 299 4.06 -4.21 1.05
CA ILE A 299 4.03 -5.65 1.45
C ILE A 299 4.86 -5.93 2.71
N PRO A 300 6.13 -5.48 2.84
CA PRO A 300 6.86 -5.61 4.11
C PRO A 300 6.10 -5.04 5.30
N ARG A 301 5.53 -3.85 5.16
CA ARG A 301 4.75 -3.18 6.22
C ARG A 301 3.49 -3.95 6.60
N ILE A 302 2.79 -4.58 5.64
CA ILE A 302 1.65 -5.45 5.92
C ILE A 302 2.10 -6.65 6.75
N ILE A 303 3.20 -7.30 6.35
CA ILE A 303 3.75 -8.46 7.09
C ILE A 303 4.08 -8.08 8.53
N ASP A 304 4.78 -6.96 8.72
CA ASP A 304 5.16 -6.47 10.05
C ASP A 304 3.95 -6.12 10.92
N LYS A 305 2.95 -5.41 10.37
CA LYS A 305 1.73 -5.05 11.10
C LYS A 305 0.90 -6.27 11.48
N VAL A 306 0.78 -7.25 10.59
CA VAL A 306 0.04 -8.49 10.87
C VAL A 306 0.76 -9.31 11.95
N LYS A 307 2.08 -9.42 11.89
CA LYS A 307 2.88 -10.08 12.94
C LYS A 307 2.82 -9.34 14.27
N ALA A 308 2.90 -8.01 14.24
CA ALA A 308 2.78 -7.19 15.45
C ALA A 308 1.41 -7.33 16.14
N ALA A 309 0.35 -7.61 15.37
CA ALA A 309 -0.97 -7.94 15.90
C ALA A 309 -1.09 -9.38 16.44
N GLY A 310 0.00 -10.15 16.49
CA GLY A 310 0.00 -11.53 16.99
C GLY A 310 -0.60 -12.54 16.01
N LEU A 311 -0.84 -12.14 14.76
CA LEU A 311 -1.37 -13.02 13.73
C LEU A 311 -0.24 -13.75 12.99
N ARG A 312 -0.60 -14.87 12.35
CA ARG A 312 0.29 -15.58 11.43
C ARG A 312 0.67 -14.67 10.27
N GLU A 313 1.92 -14.79 9.78
CA GLU A 313 2.36 -14.10 8.56
C GLU A 313 1.37 -14.32 7.41
N PRO A 314 1.02 -13.28 6.64
CA PRO A 314 0.15 -13.43 5.47
C PRO A 314 0.71 -14.45 4.49
N GLU A 315 -0.17 -15.27 3.95
CA GLU A 315 0.18 -16.24 2.94
C GLU A 315 -0.05 -15.66 1.54
N PHE A 316 0.98 -15.69 0.71
CA PHE A 316 0.93 -15.21 -0.67
C PHE A 316 0.92 -16.40 -1.61
N ILE A 317 -0.12 -16.53 -2.42
CA ILE A 317 -0.33 -17.65 -3.36
C ILE A 317 -0.41 -17.07 -4.76
N GLY A 318 0.64 -17.30 -5.56
CA GLY A 318 0.64 -16.95 -6.97
C GLY A 318 0.09 -18.08 -7.82
N GLY A 319 -0.99 -17.81 -8.53
CA GLY A 319 -1.57 -18.71 -9.53
C GLY A 319 -1.06 -18.40 -10.94
N GLU A 320 -1.49 -19.21 -11.91
CA GLU A 320 -1.25 -18.95 -13.34
C GLU A 320 -2.16 -17.81 -13.86
N VAL A 321 -3.26 -17.53 -13.14
CA VAL A 321 -4.29 -16.56 -13.56
C VAL A 321 -4.59 -15.50 -12.51
N ASP A 322 -4.20 -15.70 -11.25
CA ASP A 322 -4.51 -14.79 -10.14
C ASP A 322 -3.37 -14.72 -9.12
N LEU A 323 -3.41 -13.67 -8.31
CA LEU A 323 -2.63 -13.54 -7.08
C LEU A 323 -3.61 -13.51 -5.90
N ARG A 324 -3.41 -14.43 -4.96
CA ARG A 324 -4.23 -14.54 -3.75
C ARG A 324 -3.40 -14.27 -2.51
N ILE A 325 -3.95 -13.49 -1.59
CA ILE A 325 -3.32 -13.17 -0.31
C ILE A 325 -4.30 -13.52 0.80
N ASN A 326 -3.84 -14.34 1.76
CA ASN A 326 -4.60 -14.76 2.92
C ASN A 326 -4.03 -14.13 4.19
N ILE A 327 -4.86 -13.48 4.97
CA ILE A 327 -4.58 -13.14 6.37
C ILE A 327 -5.43 -14.06 7.23
N TYR A 328 -4.79 -14.93 7.99
CA TYR A 328 -5.49 -15.85 8.90
C TYR A 328 -5.93 -15.10 10.14
N ARG A 329 -7.20 -15.30 10.51
CA ARG A 329 -7.80 -14.76 11.72
C ARG A 329 -7.22 -15.51 12.92
N GLY A 330 -6.97 -14.82 14.03
CA GLY A 330 -6.60 -15.47 15.28
C GLY A 330 -7.67 -16.49 15.69
N GLN A 331 -7.27 -17.58 16.32
CA GLN A 331 -8.23 -18.53 16.87
C GLN A 331 -9.12 -17.80 17.85
N VAL A 332 -10.43 -17.80 17.60
CA VAL A 332 -11.45 -17.20 18.47
C VAL A 332 -11.77 -18.22 19.59
N ASP A 333 -10.75 -18.62 20.33
CA ASP A 333 -10.94 -19.16 21.66
C ASP A 333 -10.82 -17.97 22.61
N GLY A 334 -11.93 -17.28 22.86
CA GLY A 334 -12.30 -16.40 23.97
C GLY A 334 -11.28 -15.50 24.67
N THR A 335 -10.02 -15.58 24.36
CA THR A 335 -8.93 -14.76 24.87
C THR A 335 -7.96 -14.42 23.75
N VAL A 336 -8.29 -13.35 23.02
CA VAL A 336 -7.26 -12.65 22.26
C VAL A 336 -6.28 -12.14 23.31
N ASP A 337 -5.07 -12.67 23.33
CA ASP A 337 -4.00 -12.14 24.19
C ASP A 337 -3.51 -10.81 23.58
N LEU A 338 -4.32 -9.77 23.82
CA LEU A 338 -4.13 -8.41 23.34
C LEU A 338 -2.87 -7.75 23.92
N ASN A 339 -2.24 -8.37 24.93
CA ASN A 339 -0.96 -7.90 25.47
C ASN A 339 0.20 -8.09 24.47
N ASN A 340 0.08 -9.00 23.50
CA ASN A 340 1.05 -9.16 22.42
C ASN A 340 0.78 -8.27 21.20
N ALA A 341 -0.46 -7.81 21.00
CA ALA A 341 -0.82 -6.94 19.88
C ALA A 341 -0.36 -5.48 20.07
N ILE A 342 0.03 -5.10 21.28
CA ILE A 342 0.46 -3.73 21.64
C ILE A 342 1.89 -3.77 22.20
N LYS A 343 2.81 -4.37 21.47
CA LYS A 343 4.22 -3.97 21.62
C LYS A 343 4.41 -2.71 20.79
N VAL A 344 4.21 -1.56 21.46
CA VAL A 344 4.79 -0.28 20.97
C VAL A 344 6.28 -0.54 20.85
N PRO A 345 6.92 -0.31 19.66
CA PRO A 345 8.36 -0.45 19.55
C PRO A 345 9.02 0.46 20.56
N ASP A 346 9.81 -0.11 21.45
CA ASP A 346 10.63 0.63 22.40
C ASP A 346 11.60 1.52 21.59
N LYS A 347 11.47 2.84 21.77
CA LYS A 347 12.28 3.84 21.06
C LYS A 347 13.73 3.88 21.56
N THR A 348 14.39 2.74 21.69
CA THR A 348 15.80 2.66 22.10
C THR A 348 16.61 1.72 21.20
N GLU A 349 16.54 1.87 19.88
CA GLU A 349 17.61 1.42 19.02
C GLU A 349 18.31 2.63 18.40
N LYS A 350 19.54 2.83 18.87
CA LYS A 350 20.49 3.84 18.38
C LYS A 350 20.75 3.62 16.90
N MET A 351 20.49 4.66 16.09
CA MET A 351 21.00 4.77 14.74
C MET A 351 22.53 4.76 14.74
N PRO A 352 23.20 4.10 13.77
CA PRO A 352 24.64 4.18 13.61
C PRO A 352 25.08 5.58 13.14
N ASP A 353 26.03 6.15 13.87
CA ASP A 353 26.76 7.36 13.51
C ASP A 353 27.54 7.17 12.22
N THR A 354 27.03 7.70 11.10
CA THR A 354 27.92 8.13 9.99
C THR A 354 27.17 9.11 9.08
N MET A 355 27.22 10.40 9.42
CA MET A 355 27.22 11.48 8.41
C MET A 355 28.04 12.66 8.91
N LYS A 356 29.06 12.96 8.12
CA LYS A 356 30.03 14.05 8.31
C LYS A 356 29.34 15.41 8.22
N LYS A 357 29.79 16.30 9.11
CA LYS A 357 29.49 17.73 9.19
C LYS A 357 29.68 18.48 7.86
N MET A 358 28.76 19.36 7.55
CA MET A 358 28.99 20.57 6.76
C MET A 358 28.49 21.80 7.55
N PRO A 359 29.08 22.99 7.35
CA PRO A 359 29.13 24.03 8.38
C PRO A 359 27.93 24.98 8.42
N ASP A 360 27.79 25.59 9.59
CA ASP A 360 26.77 26.51 10.03
C ASP A 360 26.64 27.77 9.14
N SER A 361 25.41 28.19 8.92
CA SER A 361 25.08 29.60 8.73
C SER A 361 23.92 29.98 9.65
N ASP A 362 24.22 30.90 10.54
CA ASP A 362 23.35 31.46 11.53
C ASP A 362 22.05 32.04 10.97
N ASN A 363 20.92 31.69 11.60
CA ASN A 363 19.81 32.61 11.83
C ASN A 363 18.94 32.04 12.97
N GLU A 364 19.05 32.69 14.10
CA GLU A 364 18.21 32.51 15.28
C GLU A 364 16.76 32.94 14.98
N VAL A 365 15.81 32.02 15.23
CA VAL A 365 14.42 32.38 15.59
C VAL A 365 14.00 31.45 16.73
N PRO A 366 13.59 31.95 17.87
CA PRO A 366 13.17 31.11 18.99
C PRO A 366 11.67 30.81 18.87
N ASP A 367 11.32 29.58 18.47
CA ASP A 367 9.97 29.04 18.64
C ASP A 367 9.98 27.91 19.68
N THR A 368 9.75 28.30 20.91
CA THR A 368 9.34 27.39 22.00
C THR A 368 7.86 27.08 21.83
N ILE A 369 7.53 26.02 21.11
CA ILE A 369 6.17 25.44 21.10
C ILE A 369 6.00 24.71 22.44
N GLU A 370 5.27 25.33 23.39
CA GLU A 370 4.85 24.68 24.64
C GLU A 370 3.95 23.49 24.32
N LYS A 371 4.39 22.28 24.69
CA LYS A 371 3.59 21.06 24.57
C LYS A 371 2.39 21.13 25.49
N MET A 372 1.18 21.14 24.94
CA MET A 372 -0.08 21.03 25.67
C MET A 372 -0.40 19.58 25.98
N PRO A 373 -1.04 19.26 27.14
CA PRO A 373 -1.55 17.92 27.43
C PRO A 373 -2.61 17.45 26.40
N ASP A 374 -2.72 16.13 26.20
CA ASP A 374 -3.60 15.54 25.18
C ASP A 374 -5.08 15.43 25.61
N SER A 375 -5.35 15.43 26.91
CA SER A 375 -6.71 15.27 27.48
C SER A 375 -7.38 16.61 27.74
N GLU A 376 -8.66 16.78 27.39
CA GLU A 376 -9.45 17.97 27.63
C GLU A 376 -9.44 18.41 29.12
N GLN A 377 -9.52 17.43 30.05
CA GLN A 377 -9.45 17.69 31.50
C GLN A 377 -8.06 18.21 31.93
N GLU A 378 -7.00 17.65 31.37
CA GLU A 378 -5.63 18.07 31.66
C GLU A 378 -5.31 19.42 31.02
N GLN A 379 -5.86 19.70 29.84
CA GLN A 379 -5.74 21.03 29.20
C GLN A 379 -6.39 22.12 30.04
N GLN A 380 -7.59 21.86 30.61
CA GLN A 380 -8.26 22.81 31.49
C GLN A 380 -7.42 23.09 32.75
N ILE A 381 -6.86 22.07 33.38
CA ILE A 381 -5.97 22.19 34.53
C ILE A 381 -4.69 22.93 34.18
N TYR A 382 -4.06 22.58 33.06
CA TYR A 382 -2.80 23.18 32.63
C TYR A 382 -2.98 24.65 32.31
N LYS A 383 -4.07 25.02 31.63
CA LYS A 383 -4.43 26.43 31.40
C LYS A 383 -4.64 27.21 32.69
N TYR A 384 -5.37 26.60 33.65
CA TYR A 384 -5.58 27.23 34.97
C TYR A 384 -4.25 27.46 35.71
N VAL A 385 -3.31 26.50 35.66
CA VAL A 385 -1.99 26.62 36.27
C VAL A 385 -1.15 27.71 35.57
N LEU A 386 -1.25 27.87 34.26
CA LEU A 386 -0.58 28.95 33.52
C LEU A 386 -1.09 30.32 33.92
N GLU A 387 -2.40 30.45 34.18
CA GLU A 387 -3.02 31.74 34.58
C GLU A 387 -2.85 32.06 36.05
N ASN A 388 -2.86 31.07 36.94
CA ASN A 388 -2.89 31.26 38.41
C ASN A 388 -1.60 30.81 39.14
N GLY A 389 -0.63 30.24 38.39
CA GLY A 389 0.66 29.80 38.90
C GLY A 389 0.67 28.44 39.60
N SER A 390 -0.43 28.04 40.24
CA SER A 390 -0.54 26.74 40.94
C SER A 390 -1.99 26.27 41.01
N ILE A 391 -2.19 25.03 41.35
CA ILE A 391 -3.51 24.40 41.58
C ILE A 391 -3.47 23.42 42.74
N THR A 392 -4.55 23.38 43.53
CA THR A 392 -4.77 22.38 44.58
C THR A 392 -5.72 21.30 44.12
N THR A 393 -5.76 20.18 44.85
CA THR A 393 -6.75 19.10 44.57
C THR A 393 -8.19 19.57 44.77
N ALA A 394 -8.45 20.54 45.69
CA ALA A 394 -9.79 21.09 45.93
C ALA A 394 -10.24 21.93 44.73
N GLU A 395 -9.42 22.84 44.23
CA GLU A 395 -9.71 23.64 43.04
C GLU A 395 -9.90 22.75 41.79
N THR A 396 -9.12 21.66 41.66
CA THR A 396 -9.29 20.69 40.57
C THR A 396 -10.66 19.99 40.62
N VAL A 397 -11.20 19.72 41.82
CA VAL A 397 -12.55 19.18 42.01
C VAL A 397 -13.60 20.14 41.48
N GLU A 398 -13.46 21.45 41.78
CA GLU A 398 -14.41 22.46 41.32
C GLU A 398 -14.31 22.69 39.80
N ILE A 399 -13.08 22.79 39.24
CA ILE A 399 -12.88 23.05 37.80
C ILE A 399 -13.38 21.91 36.92
N LEU A 400 -13.16 20.67 37.32
CA LEU A 400 -13.54 19.49 36.52
C LEU A 400 -14.90 18.91 36.90
N ASP A 401 -15.56 19.40 37.93
CA ASP A 401 -16.79 18.84 38.51
C ASP A 401 -16.70 17.32 38.77
N VAL A 402 -15.61 16.88 39.41
CA VAL A 402 -15.31 15.48 39.66
C VAL A 402 -15.10 15.21 41.16
N LYS A 403 -15.22 13.93 41.57
CA LYS A 403 -14.94 13.55 42.95
C LYS A 403 -13.44 13.68 43.27
N HIS A 404 -13.12 14.01 44.53
CA HIS A 404 -11.76 14.24 45.02
C HIS A 404 -10.72 13.15 44.63
N ARG A 405 -11.14 11.88 44.61
CA ARG A 405 -10.28 10.75 44.17
C ARG A 405 -9.88 10.88 42.70
N ARG A 406 -10.80 11.33 41.83
CA ARG A 406 -10.56 11.53 40.38
C ARG A 406 -9.65 12.75 40.15
N ALA A 407 -9.94 13.89 40.79
CA ALA A 407 -9.12 15.08 40.71
C ALA A 407 -7.66 14.81 41.07
N ARG A 408 -7.43 14.09 42.17
CA ARG A 408 -6.11 13.68 42.59
C ARG A 408 -5.41 12.76 41.59
N ALA A 409 -6.16 11.86 40.94
CA ALA A 409 -5.59 10.96 39.92
C ALA A 409 -5.13 11.74 38.67
N VAL A 410 -5.91 12.72 38.19
CA VAL A 410 -5.53 13.57 37.06
C VAL A 410 -4.27 14.37 37.36
N LEU A 411 -4.20 15.03 38.51
CA LEU A 411 -3.01 15.78 38.91
C LEU A 411 -1.75 14.92 39.03
N LEU A 412 -1.87 13.70 39.54
CA LEU A 412 -0.74 12.77 39.64
C LEU A 412 -0.28 12.27 38.26
N ASN A 413 -1.20 12.09 37.32
CA ASN A 413 -0.85 11.76 35.95
C ASN A 413 -0.08 12.93 35.30
N MET A 414 -0.58 14.16 35.42
CA MET A 414 0.11 15.34 34.89
C MET A 414 1.51 15.54 35.50
N VAL A 415 1.72 15.14 36.75
CA VAL A 415 3.05 15.12 37.37
C VAL A 415 3.91 14.02 36.76
N LYS A 416 3.37 12.82 36.56
CA LYS A 416 4.07 11.69 35.95
C LYS A 416 4.45 11.98 34.49
N ASP A 417 3.57 12.67 33.76
CA ASP A 417 3.76 13.02 32.34
C ASP A 417 4.62 14.30 32.18
N GLY A 418 5.09 14.88 33.30
CA GLY A 418 6.07 15.96 33.30
C GLY A 418 5.48 17.36 33.05
N TYR A 419 4.16 17.53 33.05
CA TYR A 419 3.52 18.85 32.89
C TYR A 419 3.51 19.66 34.18
N LEU A 420 3.37 18.99 35.33
CA LEU A 420 3.31 19.64 36.66
C LEU A 420 4.37 19.07 37.58
N ILE A 421 4.74 19.88 38.58
CA ILE A 421 5.56 19.45 39.73
C ILE A 421 4.68 19.56 40.98
N LYS A 422 4.78 18.57 41.84
CA LYS A 422 4.08 18.55 43.13
C LYS A 422 4.95 19.18 44.19
N GLU A 423 4.47 20.26 44.85
CA GLU A 423 5.13 20.94 45.93
C GLU A 423 4.32 20.83 47.25
N GLY A 424 5.02 20.81 48.36
CA GLY A 424 4.43 20.74 49.71
C GLY A 424 4.03 19.32 50.15
N ALA A 425 3.49 19.21 51.34
CA ALA A 425 3.09 17.93 51.93
C ALA A 425 1.74 18.07 52.65
N ALA A 426 1.00 16.93 52.69
CA ALA A 426 -0.30 16.80 53.34
C ALA A 426 -1.33 17.86 52.91
N ARG A 427 -1.82 18.71 53.80
CA ARG A 427 -2.86 19.67 53.55
C ARG A 427 -2.38 20.92 52.72
N SER A 428 -1.08 21.15 52.61
CA SER A 428 -0.47 22.25 51.84
C SER A 428 0.10 21.78 50.51
N THR A 429 -0.37 20.70 49.94
CA THR A 429 0.08 20.22 48.63
C THR A 429 -0.51 21.08 47.52
N ILE A 430 0.36 21.67 46.69
CA ILE A 430 0.04 22.39 45.46
C ILE A 430 0.74 21.73 44.27
N TYR A 431 0.24 22.02 43.08
CA TYR A 431 0.83 21.54 41.81
C TYR A 431 1.13 22.78 40.95
N VAL A 432 2.37 22.92 40.51
CA VAL A 432 2.88 24.05 39.73
C VAL A 432 3.38 23.59 38.36
N LYS A 433 3.48 24.48 37.41
CA LYS A 433 4.03 24.19 36.08
C LYS A 433 5.47 23.66 36.20
N ASN A 434 5.80 22.63 35.48
CA ASN A 434 7.16 22.14 35.36
C ASN A 434 7.95 23.03 34.39
N THR A 435 8.87 23.85 34.93
CA THR A 435 9.76 24.75 34.17
C THR A 435 11.11 24.11 33.81
N GLU A 436 11.42 22.91 34.33
CA GLU A 436 12.73 22.26 34.14
C GLU A 436 12.66 21.10 33.13
N GLY A 437 11.54 20.81 32.48
CA GLY A 437 11.35 19.62 31.70
C GLY A 437 11.24 19.84 30.20
N ARG A 438 12.26 19.44 29.52
CA ARG A 438 12.48 18.74 28.21
C ARG A 438 11.62 19.16 27.03
#